data_4b5a0883f27e0c445ee4dff8a7df0acd
#
_entry.id   4b5a0883f27e0c445ee4dff8a7df0acd
#
_cell.length_a   1.000
_cell.length_b   1.000
_cell.length_c   1.000
_cell.angle_alpha   90.00
_cell.angle_beta   90.00
_cell.angle_gamma   90.00
#
_symmetry.space_group_name_H-M   'P 1'
#
loop_
_entity.id
_entity.type
_entity.pdbx_description
1 polymer ?
#
loop_
_entity_poly.entity_id
_entity_poly.type
_entity_poly.pdbx_seq_one_letter_code
_entity_poly.pdbx_strand_id
1 'polypeptide(L)'
;LGVDFAALNNRLNVTVDLYTRKVSDLLYKYKVPTPPYQYSSMLANVGDATSKGLEFSVSGTPVQNKNFSWTSSINFSFNTNKLDKLSNETFQTDWIETGYLSDGDLGGMNSTPLIRLVPGGKVGDFYLPVFEGFTEDGKWKFKDVDGSGDFTYNEDREIVGNAQPDFIAGWTNEFKYRDFDLSFTFRAVVGNDVYNVSRMALENRNVAGKEKNMLASVMDIPLQDAAQASSYYLEDGSFVKLDNITLGYNVPVKKLGFMQNLRLYLTGQNLFTITG
;
A
#
# COMPACT_ATOMS: atom_id res chain seq x y z
N LEU A 1 19.46 -5.61 14.67
CA LEU A 1 19.73 -6.80 15.46
C LEU A 1 19.08 -7.98 14.75
N GLY A 2 19.91 -8.97 14.37
CA GLY A 2 19.40 -10.18 13.72
C GLY A 2 19.76 -11.42 14.55
N VAL A 3 18.88 -12.42 14.49
CA VAL A 3 19.11 -13.73 15.10
C VAL A 3 18.69 -14.79 14.10
N ASP A 4 19.63 -15.66 13.75
CA ASP A 4 19.41 -16.86 12.94
C ASP A 4 19.51 -18.09 13.81
N PHE A 5 18.51 -18.95 13.70
CA PHE A 5 18.43 -20.22 14.41
C PHE A 5 18.17 -21.35 13.43
N ALA A 6 18.99 -22.40 13.52
CA ALA A 6 18.81 -23.61 12.74
C ALA A 6 18.73 -24.83 13.66
N ALA A 7 17.78 -25.73 13.40
CA ALA A 7 17.56 -26.93 14.19
C ALA A 7 17.20 -28.13 13.32
N LEU A 8 17.14 -29.33 13.94
CA LEU A 8 16.70 -30.56 13.30
C LEU A 8 17.51 -30.89 12.03
N ASN A 9 18.83 -30.77 12.07
CA ASN A 9 19.73 -30.94 10.93
C ASN A 9 19.35 -30.01 9.76
N ASN A 10 19.17 -28.72 10.05
CA ASN A 10 18.73 -27.67 9.10
C ASN A 10 17.33 -27.87 8.49
N ARG A 11 16.52 -28.73 9.10
CA ARG A 11 15.12 -28.90 8.67
C ARG A 11 14.19 -27.82 9.20
N LEU A 12 14.63 -27.04 10.18
CA LEU A 12 13.95 -25.85 10.70
C LEU A 12 14.94 -24.72 10.75
N ASN A 13 14.62 -23.62 10.08
CA ASN A 13 15.38 -22.39 10.09
C ASN A 13 14.44 -21.25 10.47
N VAL A 14 14.88 -20.40 11.38
CA VAL A 14 14.14 -19.22 11.86
C VAL A 14 15.09 -18.04 11.83
N THR A 15 14.65 -16.96 11.23
CA THR A 15 15.36 -15.67 11.22
C THR A 15 14.45 -14.60 11.79
N VAL A 16 14.99 -13.77 12.69
CA VAL A 16 14.30 -12.62 13.27
C VAL A 16 15.22 -11.41 13.17
N ASP A 17 14.75 -10.37 12.49
CA ASP A 17 15.47 -9.11 12.33
C ASP A 17 14.68 -7.94 12.90
N LEU A 18 15.33 -7.15 13.76
CA LEU A 18 14.84 -5.89 14.29
C LEU A 18 15.73 -4.78 13.77
N TYR A 19 15.15 -3.77 13.14
CA TYR A 19 15.91 -2.64 12.66
C TYR A 19 15.29 -1.29 13.00
N THR A 20 16.18 -0.30 13.11
CA THR A 20 15.83 1.12 13.15
C THR A 20 16.74 1.84 12.17
N ARG A 21 16.16 2.61 11.26
CA ARG A 21 16.86 3.46 10.30
C ARG A 21 16.40 4.89 10.47
N LYS A 22 17.35 5.79 10.68
CA LYS A 22 17.10 7.23 10.65
C LYS A 22 17.62 7.80 9.34
N VAL A 23 16.83 8.65 8.71
CA VAL A 23 17.21 9.46 7.54
C VAL A 23 17.09 10.91 7.97
N SER A 24 18.18 11.66 7.84
CA SER A 24 18.22 13.09 8.15
C SER A 24 18.40 13.89 6.88
N ASP A 25 18.15 15.19 6.97
CA ASP A 25 18.35 16.13 5.87
C ASP A 25 17.52 15.80 4.62
N LEU A 26 16.28 15.34 4.81
CA LEU A 26 15.36 15.12 3.70
C LEU A 26 15.14 16.41 2.92
N LEU A 27 15.32 16.33 1.61
CA LEU A 27 15.13 17.46 0.71
C LEU A 27 13.63 17.72 0.50
N TYR A 28 13.20 18.94 0.81
CA TYR A 28 11.82 19.32 0.61
C TYR A 28 11.68 20.74 0.03
N LYS A 29 10.56 21.00 -0.65
CA LYS A 29 10.26 22.31 -1.26
C LYS A 29 9.44 23.17 -0.31
N TYR A 30 10.09 24.12 0.35
CA TYR A 30 9.46 25.07 1.26
C TYR A 30 8.95 26.31 0.54
N LYS A 31 7.81 26.84 0.98
CA LYS A 31 7.35 28.17 0.59
C LYS A 31 8.20 29.23 1.29
N VAL A 32 8.65 30.22 0.56
CA VAL A 32 9.43 31.35 1.07
C VAL A 32 8.80 32.68 0.63
N PRO A 33 8.95 33.77 1.42
CA PRO A 33 8.38 35.06 1.07
C PRO A 33 9.09 35.68 -0.15
N THR A 34 8.32 36.34 -1.00
CA THR A 34 8.84 37.14 -2.11
C THR A 34 8.39 38.61 -1.95
N PRO A 35 9.29 39.57 -1.74
CA PRO A 35 10.71 39.49 -1.46
C PRO A 35 10.99 39.00 -0.02
N PRO A 36 12.23 38.60 0.37
CA PRO A 36 13.47 38.85 -0.33
C PRO A 36 13.87 37.77 -1.34
N TYR A 37 13.18 36.61 -1.34
CA TYR A 37 13.50 35.53 -2.27
C TYR A 37 12.97 35.83 -3.68
N GLN A 38 13.72 35.45 -4.70
CA GLN A 38 13.35 35.64 -6.09
C GLN A 38 12.21 34.70 -6.53
N TYR A 39 12.11 33.51 -5.92
CA TYR A 39 11.05 32.52 -6.17
C TYR A 39 10.22 32.30 -4.92
N SER A 40 8.96 31.91 -5.08
CA SER A 40 8.03 31.67 -3.97
C SER A 40 8.27 30.36 -3.22
N SER A 41 9.26 29.56 -3.66
CA SER A 41 9.63 28.32 -3.00
C SER A 41 11.10 27.99 -3.21
N MET A 42 11.68 27.27 -2.25
CA MET A 42 13.07 26.84 -2.27
C MET A 42 13.19 25.40 -1.78
N LEU A 43 14.12 24.64 -2.37
CA LEU A 43 14.50 23.33 -1.86
C LEU A 43 15.45 23.48 -0.67
N ALA A 44 15.18 22.78 0.41
CA ALA A 44 16.04 22.78 1.60
C ALA A 44 16.09 21.39 2.25
N ASN A 45 17.24 21.07 2.83
CA ASN A 45 17.48 19.83 3.57
C ASN A 45 17.11 20.05 5.03
N VAL A 46 15.88 19.70 5.42
CA VAL A 46 15.34 20.04 6.75
C VAL A 46 14.66 18.87 7.45
N GLY A 47 14.10 17.95 6.71
CA GLY A 47 13.30 16.85 7.25
C GLY A 47 14.13 15.72 7.84
N ASP A 48 13.63 15.11 8.91
CA ASP A 48 14.14 13.86 9.46
C ASP A 48 13.00 12.83 9.50
N ALA A 49 13.31 11.57 9.24
CA ALA A 49 12.37 10.47 9.33
C ALA A 49 13.02 9.24 9.95
N THR A 50 12.23 8.47 10.70
CA THR A 50 12.65 7.21 11.30
C THR A 50 11.77 6.06 10.81
N SER A 51 12.41 5.02 10.31
CA SER A 51 11.79 3.73 9.99
C SER A 51 12.17 2.71 11.06
N LYS A 52 11.20 1.95 11.55
CA LYS A 52 11.41 0.82 12.47
C LYS A 52 10.70 -0.39 11.91
N GLY A 53 11.33 -1.55 11.96
CA GLY A 53 10.73 -2.76 11.47
C GLY A 53 11.14 -4.00 12.24
N LEU A 54 10.27 -4.99 12.11
CA LEU A 54 10.48 -6.37 12.53
C LEU A 54 10.27 -7.25 11.31
N GLU A 55 11.26 -8.06 10.98
CA GLU A 55 11.14 -9.10 9.96
C GLU A 55 11.30 -10.46 10.62
N PHE A 56 10.45 -11.39 10.25
CA PHE A 56 10.43 -12.73 10.79
C PHE A 56 10.25 -13.72 9.66
N SER A 57 11.12 -14.72 9.58
CA SER A 57 10.97 -15.81 8.62
C SER A 57 11.15 -17.16 9.28
N VAL A 58 10.32 -18.12 8.87
CA VAL A 58 10.44 -19.52 9.25
C VAL A 58 10.41 -20.37 7.99
N SER A 59 11.41 -21.23 7.83
CA SER A 59 11.43 -22.23 6.78
C SER A 59 11.63 -23.61 7.40
N GLY A 60 10.79 -24.54 7.00
CA GLY A 60 10.82 -25.90 7.51
C GLY A 60 10.62 -26.97 6.45
N THR A 61 11.23 -28.14 6.67
CA THR A 61 10.99 -29.36 5.87
C THR A 61 10.31 -30.38 6.79
N PRO A 62 8.97 -30.27 7.02
CA PRO A 62 8.26 -31.16 7.95
C PRO A 62 8.35 -32.62 7.55
N VAL A 63 8.31 -32.89 6.24
CA VAL A 63 8.36 -34.27 5.71
C VAL A 63 9.47 -34.36 4.68
N GLN A 64 10.35 -35.36 4.87
CA GLN A 64 11.39 -35.69 3.91
C GLN A 64 11.66 -37.21 3.97
N ASN A 65 11.40 -37.88 2.88
CA ASN A 65 11.73 -39.30 2.70
C ASN A 65 12.22 -39.54 1.27
N LYS A 66 12.49 -40.78 0.92
CA LYS A 66 13.06 -41.15 -0.39
C LYS A 66 12.23 -40.68 -1.60
N ASN A 67 10.92 -40.64 -1.46
CA ASN A 67 10.01 -40.36 -2.59
C ASN A 67 9.25 -39.03 -2.45
N PHE A 68 9.23 -38.44 -1.25
CA PHE A 68 8.43 -37.24 -1.00
C PHE A 68 9.18 -36.25 -0.08
N SER A 69 9.16 -35.00 -0.45
CA SER A 69 9.55 -33.92 0.43
C SER A 69 8.53 -32.78 0.36
N TRP A 70 8.32 -32.15 1.51
CA TRP A 70 7.54 -30.94 1.65
C TRP A 70 8.37 -29.91 2.40
N THR A 71 8.59 -28.75 1.78
CA THR A 71 9.19 -27.57 2.40
C THR A 71 8.16 -26.47 2.44
N SER A 72 8.02 -25.80 3.58
CA SER A 72 7.15 -24.67 3.78
C SER A 72 7.94 -23.50 4.35
N SER A 73 7.76 -22.31 3.79
CA SER A 73 8.43 -21.10 4.24
C SER A 73 7.40 -19.99 4.42
N ILE A 74 7.43 -19.32 5.57
CA ILE A 74 6.58 -18.18 5.90
C ILE A 74 7.50 -17.01 6.25
N ASN A 75 7.18 -15.83 5.76
CA ASN A 75 7.83 -14.58 6.14
C ASN A 75 6.78 -13.52 6.49
N PHE A 76 7.12 -12.68 7.46
CA PHE A 76 6.36 -11.50 7.86
C PHE A 76 7.28 -10.29 7.93
N SER A 77 6.78 -9.14 7.51
CA SER A 77 7.45 -7.86 7.65
C SER A 77 6.47 -6.83 8.21
N PHE A 78 6.84 -6.24 9.33
CA PHE A 78 6.14 -5.12 9.97
C PHE A 78 7.04 -3.90 9.87
N ASN A 79 6.54 -2.81 9.34
CA ASN A 79 7.32 -1.59 9.17
C ASN A 79 6.48 -0.36 9.54
N THR A 80 7.09 0.56 10.28
CA THR A 80 6.49 1.87 10.58
C THR A 80 7.46 2.96 10.20
N ASN A 81 7.00 3.90 9.39
CA ASN A 81 7.74 5.08 8.98
C ASN A 81 7.11 6.31 9.63
N LYS A 82 7.90 7.04 10.40
CA LYS A 82 7.49 8.29 11.04
C LYS A 82 8.32 9.45 10.56
N LEU A 83 7.67 10.57 10.41
CA LEU A 83 8.33 11.84 10.19
C LEU A 83 8.71 12.42 11.56
N ASP A 84 9.99 12.63 11.82
CA ASP A 84 10.45 13.14 13.11
C ASP A 84 10.48 14.66 13.16
N LYS A 85 10.80 15.29 12.00
CA LYS A 85 11.05 16.72 11.92
C LYS A 85 10.77 17.27 10.52
N LEU A 86 10.26 18.49 10.47
CA LEU A 86 10.01 19.25 9.22
C LEU A 86 10.62 20.66 9.23
N SER A 87 11.18 21.10 10.36
CA SER A 87 11.61 22.49 10.55
C SER A 87 13.03 22.56 11.08
N ASN A 88 13.72 23.64 10.75
CA ASN A 88 14.99 24.04 11.34
C ASN A 88 14.95 25.54 11.68
N GLU A 89 16.08 26.16 12.00
CA GLU A 89 16.15 27.56 12.37
C GLU A 89 15.71 28.53 11.25
N THR A 90 15.88 28.11 10.00
CA THR A 90 15.58 28.95 8.81
C THR A 90 14.21 28.65 8.21
N PHE A 91 13.82 27.36 8.18
CA PHE A 91 12.58 26.89 7.54
C PHE A 91 11.66 26.34 8.61
N GLN A 92 10.49 26.96 8.77
CA GLN A 92 9.49 26.58 9.76
C GLN A 92 8.21 26.15 9.04
N THR A 93 7.74 24.94 9.36
CA THR A 93 6.43 24.45 8.96
C THR A 93 5.95 23.39 9.94
N ASP A 94 4.67 23.42 10.28
CA ASP A 94 4.05 22.46 11.19
C ASP A 94 3.62 21.19 10.45
N TRP A 95 3.34 21.31 9.15
CA TRP A 95 2.91 20.21 8.30
C TRP A 95 3.23 20.47 6.83
N ILE A 96 3.20 19.40 6.05
CA ILE A 96 3.36 19.43 4.61
C ILE A 96 2.25 18.60 3.97
N GLU A 97 1.59 19.13 2.95
CA GLU A 97 0.63 18.40 2.14
C GLU A 97 1.27 17.85 0.88
N THR A 98 0.89 16.62 0.54
CA THR A 98 1.36 15.88 -0.64
C THR A 98 0.27 14.93 -1.15
N GLY A 99 0.60 14.11 -2.18
CA GLY A 99 -0.39 13.22 -2.77
C GLY A 99 -1.47 14.00 -3.51
N TYR A 100 -1.10 15.06 -4.23
CA TYR A 100 -2.03 15.90 -4.95
C TYR A 100 -2.74 15.13 -6.06
N LEU A 101 -4.06 15.28 -6.12
CA LEU A 101 -4.84 14.85 -7.25
C LEU A 101 -4.41 15.63 -8.49
N SER A 102 -4.13 14.93 -9.59
CA SER A 102 -3.75 15.57 -10.84
C SER A 102 -4.96 16.09 -11.59
N ASP A 103 -4.67 17.05 -12.46
CA ASP A 103 -5.63 17.82 -13.24
C ASP A 103 -6.37 17.04 -14.34
N GLY A 104 -7.41 17.65 -14.85
CA GLY A 104 -8.09 17.35 -16.11
C GLY A 104 -9.22 16.34 -16.01
N ASP A 105 -9.18 15.39 -15.10
CA ASP A 105 -10.17 14.31 -15.06
C ASP A 105 -11.17 14.42 -13.90
N LEU A 106 -10.93 15.26 -12.95
CA LEU A 106 -11.64 15.33 -11.67
C LEU A 106 -12.55 16.54 -11.49
N GLY A 107 -12.86 17.26 -12.59
CA GLY A 107 -13.88 18.30 -12.56
C GLY A 107 -13.51 19.55 -11.72
N GLY A 108 -12.23 19.93 -11.69
CA GLY A 108 -11.77 21.14 -11.00
C GLY A 108 -11.16 20.88 -9.61
N MET A 109 -10.90 19.63 -9.26
CA MET A 109 -10.23 19.24 -7.99
C MET A 109 -8.71 19.29 -8.06
N ASN A 110 -8.19 20.10 -8.94
CA ASN A 110 -6.78 20.34 -9.14
C ASN A 110 -6.10 20.74 -7.85
N SER A 111 -4.97 20.09 -7.59
CA SER A 111 -4.12 20.43 -6.46
C SER A 111 -4.74 20.16 -5.08
N THR A 112 -5.75 19.29 -4.98
CA THR A 112 -6.25 18.83 -3.68
C THR A 112 -5.30 17.80 -3.09
N PRO A 113 -4.66 18.06 -1.95
CA PRO A 113 -3.79 17.09 -1.30
C PRO A 113 -4.61 16.04 -0.56
N LEU A 114 -4.18 14.78 -0.65
CA LEU A 114 -4.79 13.66 0.06
C LEU A 114 -4.06 13.31 1.36
N ILE A 115 -2.77 13.66 1.44
CA ILE A 115 -1.86 13.23 2.51
C ILE A 115 -1.32 14.47 3.23
N ARG A 116 -1.32 14.43 4.55
CA ARG A 116 -0.65 15.43 5.39
C ARG A 116 0.45 14.78 6.21
N LEU A 117 1.65 15.29 6.06
CA LEU A 117 2.82 14.90 6.84
C LEU A 117 2.97 15.88 8.02
N VAL A 118 2.97 15.35 9.24
CA VAL A 118 3.19 16.12 10.46
C VAL A 118 4.32 15.49 11.28
N PRO A 119 5.13 16.28 11.99
CA PRO A 119 6.13 15.72 12.92
C PRO A 119 5.48 14.79 13.95
N GLY A 120 6.03 13.59 14.13
CA GLY A 120 5.49 12.54 14.98
C GLY A 120 4.41 11.67 14.31
N GLY A 121 3.85 12.08 13.17
CA GLY A 121 2.88 11.32 12.39
C GLY A 121 3.51 10.23 11.52
N LYS A 122 2.68 9.31 11.04
CA LYS A 122 3.10 8.28 10.09
C LYS A 122 3.22 8.87 8.68
N VAL A 123 4.17 8.38 7.92
CA VAL A 123 4.24 8.69 6.49
C VAL A 123 3.10 7.97 5.77
N GLY A 124 2.32 8.74 4.99
CA GLY A 124 1.20 8.18 4.23
C GLY A 124 -0.17 8.32 4.90
N ASP A 125 -0.28 9.10 5.99
CA ASP A 125 -1.56 9.40 6.63
C ASP A 125 -2.46 10.20 5.68
N PHE A 126 -3.61 9.62 5.31
CA PHE A 126 -4.66 10.32 4.58
C PHE A 126 -5.35 11.33 5.50
N TYR A 127 -5.38 12.60 5.08
CA TYR A 127 -5.94 13.72 5.83
C TYR A 127 -7.07 14.38 5.05
N LEU A 128 -8.29 13.93 5.30
CA LEU A 128 -9.46 14.21 4.46
C LEU A 128 -10.70 14.53 5.30
N PRO A 129 -11.72 15.19 4.69
CA PRO A 129 -13.05 15.24 5.27
C PRO A 129 -13.61 13.84 5.52
N VAL A 130 -14.25 13.65 6.66
CA VAL A 130 -14.94 12.40 7.01
C VAL A 130 -16.34 12.41 6.41
N PHE A 131 -16.62 11.47 5.55
CA PHE A 131 -17.94 11.30 4.95
C PHE A 131 -18.92 10.70 5.95
N GLU A 132 -20.07 11.35 6.14
CA GLU A 132 -21.17 10.89 7.00
C GLU A 132 -22.43 10.49 6.23
N GLY A 133 -22.46 10.71 4.92
CA GLY A 133 -23.61 10.39 4.09
C GLY A 133 -23.94 11.46 3.06
N PHE A 134 -25.14 11.37 2.53
CA PHE A 134 -25.70 12.35 1.61
C PHE A 134 -26.96 12.97 2.24
N THR A 135 -27.22 14.23 1.90
CA THR A 135 -28.48 14.89 2.24
C THR A 135 -29.61 14.40 1.36
N GLU A 136 -30.87 14.69 1.71
CA GLU A 136 -32.04 14.30 0.91
C GLU A 136 -32.05 14.94 -0.50
N ASP A 137 -31.44 16.10 -0.66
CA ASP A 137 -31.27 16.80 -1.94
C ASP A 137 -30.00 16.41 -2.70
N GLY A 138 -29.30 15.33 -2.24
CA GLY A 138 -28.17 14.72 -2.94
C GLY A 138 -26.85 15.48 -2.82
N LYS A 139 -26.65 16.22 -1.74
CA LYS A 139 -25.39 16.88 -1.44
C LYS A 139 -24.53 16.06 -0.49
N TRP A 140 -23.26 16.36 -0.45
CA TRP A 140 -22.34 15.81 0.51
C TRP A 140 -22.69 16.20 1.94
N LYS A 141 -22.58 15.25 2.87
CA LYS A 141 -22.58 15.48 4.30
C LYS A 141 -21.26 15.01 4.89
N PHE A 142 -20.53 15.93 5.49
CA PHE A 142 -19.27 15.67 6.15
C PHE A 142 -19.35 16.00 7.64
N LYS A 143 -18.43 15.40 8.40
CA LYS A 143 -18.25 15.66 9.81
C LYS A 143 -17.72 17.09 10.00
N ASP A 144 -18.32 17.83 10.89
CA ASP A 144 -17.81 19.09 11.45
C ASP A 144 -16.76 18.72 12.51
N VAL A 145 -15.48 18.89 12.19
CA VAL A 145 -14.36 18.48 13.04
C VAL A 145 -14.02 19.55 14.06
N ASP A 146 -14.12 20.82 13.69
CA ASP A 146 -13.77 21.94 14.55
C ASP A 146 -14.95 22.43 15.44
N GLY A 147 -16.17 21.94 15.18
CA GLY A 147 -17.38 22.28 15.93
C GLY A 147 -17.90 23.69 15.62
N SER A 148 -17.58 24.25 14.46
CA SER A 148 -18.05 25.60 14.03
C SER A 148 -19.53 25.65 13.68
N GLY A 149 -20.12 24.50 13.35
CA GLY A 149 -21.50 24.32 12.89
C GLY A 149 -21.66 24.38 11.37
N ASP A 150 -20.60 24.71 10.64
CA ASP A 150 -20.56 24.76 9.17
C ASP A 150 -19.35 23.99 8.64
N PHE A 151 -19.54 23.21 7.59
CA PHE A 151 -18.45 22.46 6.97
C PHE A 151 -17.53 23.38 6.15
N THR A 152 -16.23 23.38 6.49
CA THR A 152 -15.16 24.04 5.74
C THR A 152 -14.07 23.04 5.36
N TYR A 153 -13.84 22.83 4.06
CA TYR A 153 -12.92 21.77 3.57
C TYR A 153 -11.53 21.80 4.21
N ASN A 154 -10.97 22.95 4.51
CA ASN A 154 -9.61 23.05 5.06
C ASN A 154 -9.56 22.84 6.58
N GLU A 155 -10.64 23.08 7.29
CA GLU A 155 -10.74 23.04 8.75
C GLU A 155 -11.28 21.70 9.24
N ASP A 156 -12.21 21.10 8.47
CA ASP A 156 -12.91 19.87 8.81
C ASP A 156 -12.27 18.62 8.20
N ARG A 157 -10.98 18.46 8.41
CA ARG A 157 -10.24 17.25 7.99
C ARG A 157 -9.57 16.60 9.18
N GLU A 158 -9.54 15.29 9.16
CA GLU A 158 -8.77 14.48 10.13
C GLU A 158 -8.05 13.33 9.44
N ILE A 159 -7.20 12.62 10.18
CA ILE A 159 -6.56 11.40 9.66
C ILE A 159 -7.62 10.31 9.57
N VAL A 160 -7.88 9.83 8.35
CA VAL A 160 -8.94 8.86 8.03
C VAL A 160 -8.40 7.48 7.66
N GLY A 161 -7.09 7.34 7.49
CA GLY A 161 -6.43 6.09 7.13
C GLY A 161 -4.96 6.29 6.81
N ASN A 162 -4.27 5.21 6.41
CA ASN A 162 -2.86 5.24 6.07
C ASN A 162 -2.55 4.34 4.86
N ALA A 163 -1.73 4.82 3.93
CA ALA A 163 -1.33 4.09 2.73
C ALA A 163 -0.31 2.95 2.99
N GLN A 164 0.30 2.93 4.18
CA GLN A 164 1.29 1.90 4.54
C GLN A 164 0.61 0.71 5.19
N PRO A 165 0.95 -0.53 4.80
CA PRO A 165 0.37 -1.70 5.44
C PRO A 165 0.88 -1.86 6.88
N ASP A 166 0.05 -2.44 7.73
CA ASP A 166 0.44 -2.87 9.07
C ASP A 166 1.44 -4.02 8.99
N PHE A 167 1.22 -4.96 8.04
CA PHE A 167 2.19 -6.01 7.74
C PHE A 167 2.06 -6.54 6.31
N ILE A 168 3.16 -7.15 5.86
CA ILE A 168 3.22 -7.93 4.62
C ILE A 168 3.62 -9.35 5.00
N ALA A 169 2.98 -10.35 4.38
CA ALA A 169 3.32 -11.75 4.60
C ALA A 169 3.46 -12.51 3.27
N GLY A 170 4.34 -13.50 3.28
CA GLY A 170 4.51 -14.45 2.20
C GLY A 170 4.48 -15.87 2.73
N TRP A 171 3.81 -16.78 2.02
CA TRP A 171 3.78 -18.20 2.34
C TRP A 171 4.04 -19.03 1.09
N THR A 172 5.21 -19.66 1.04
CA THR A 172 5.64 -20.51 -0.06
C THR A 172 5.65 -21.97 0.38
N ASN A 173 5.11 -22.84 -0.46
CA ASN A 173 5.15 -24.28 -0.27
C ASN A 173 5.76 -24.95 -1.50
N GLU A 174 6.61 -25.91 -1.24
CA GLU A 174 7.25 -26.74 -2.25
C GLU A 174 7.06 -28.20 -1.89
N PHE A 175 6.50 -28.95 -2.83
CA PHE A 175 6.29 -30.39 -2.73
C PHE A 175 7.07 -31.08 -3.85
N LYS A 176 7.76 -32.15 -3.51
CA LYS A 176 8.38 -33.06 -4.48
C LYS A 176 7.89 -34.46 -4.23
N TYR A 177 7.37 -35.09 -5.25
CA TYR A 177 6.96 -36.48 -5.21
C TYR A 177 7.51 -37.20 -6.41
N ARG A 178 8.58 -38.03 -6.20
CA ARG A 178 9.33 -38.69 -7.25
C ARG A 178 9.80 -37.67 -8.31
N ASP A 179 9.27 -37.80 -9.52
CA ASP A 179 9.61 -36.94 -10.66
C ASP A 179 8.74 -35.69 -10.79
N PHE A 180 7.74 -35.53 -9.93
CA PHE A 180 6.87 -34.38 -9.91
C PHE A 180 7.30 -33.36 -8.85
N ASP A 181 7.14 -32.08 -9.17
CA ASP A 181 7.26 -30.99 -8.23
C ASP A 181 6.06 -30.04 -8.33
N LEU A 182 5.60 -29.57 -7.20
CA LEU A 182 4.55 -28.55 -7.09
C LEU A 182 5.05 -27.45 -6.16
N SER A 183 4.98 -26.21 -6.60
CA SER A 183 5.22 -25.05 -5.75
C SER A 183 4.10 -24.04 -5.88
N PHE A 184 3.78 -23.35 -4.78
CA PHE A 184 2.89 -22.20 -4.81
C PHE A 184 3.27 -21.17 -3.74
N THR A 185 2.96 -19.91 -4.02
CA THR A 185 3.22 -18.78 -3.13
C THR A 185 1.97 -17.92 -2.97
N PHE A 186 1.57 -17.76 -1.72
CA PHE A 186 0.61 -16.72 -1.32
C PHE A 186 1.34 -15.49 -0.81
N ARG A 187 0.79 -14.32 -1.12
CA ARG A 187 1.20 -13.05 -0.57
C ARG A 187 0.01 -12.34 0.05
N ALA A 188 0.22 -11.77 1.22
CA ALA A 188 -0.75 -10.92 1.91
C ALA A 188 -0.15 -9.53 2.13
N VAL A 189 -0.97 -8.51 1.97
CA VAL A 189 -0.73 -7.13 2.39
C VAL A 189 -1.96 -6.72 3.19
N VAL A 190 -1.76 -6.24 4.41
CA VAL A 190 -2.88 -6.01 5.34
C VAL A 190 -2.74 -4.68 6.04
N GLY A 191 -3.86 -3.96 6.16
CA GLY A 191 -4.00 -2.75 6.96
C GLY A 191 -3.60 -1.47 6.22
N ASN A 192 -3.41 -1.51 4.90
CA ASN A 192 -3.24 -0.30 4.11
C ASN A 192 -4.56 0.16 3.50
N ASP A 193 -4.70 1.48 3.41
CA ASP A 193 -5.80 2.10 2.68
C ASP A 193 -5.36 2.53 1.29
N VAL A 194 -6.30 2.48 0.34
CA VAL A 194 -6.11 2.93 -1.04
C VAL A 194 -7.15 3.99 -1.38
N TYR A 195 -6.70 5.13 -1.87
CA TYR A 195 -7.60 6.15 -2.38
C TYR A 195 -7.99 5.86 -3.82
N ASN A 196 -9.27 5.54 -4.05
CA ASN A 196 -9.79 5.16 -5.38
C ASN A 196 -10.09 6.39 -6.23
N VAL A 197 -9.05 6.97 -6.84
CA VAL A 197 -9.15 8.12 -7.75
C VAL A 197 -10.01 7.80 -8.98
N SER A 198 -9.96 6.57 -9.48
CA SER A 198 -10.76 6.14 -10.63
C SER A 198 -12.25 6.16 -10.30
N ARG A 199 -12.62 5.65 -9.11
CA ARG A 199 -14.00 5.73 -8.63
C ARG A 199 -14.44 7.19 -8.47
N MET A 200 -13.62 8.03 -7.86
CA MET A 200 -13.91 9.46 -7.70
C MET A 200 -14.15 10.17 -9.05
N ALA A 201 -13.35 9.86 -10.07
CA ALA A 201 -13.47 10.45 -11.40
C ALA A 201 -14.73 9.98 -12.15
N LEU A 202 -15.10 8.70 -11.99
CA LEU A 202 -16.14 8.06 -12.81
C LEU A 202 -17.49 7.89 -12.07
N GLU A 203 -17.50 7.94 -10.73
CA GLU A 203 -18.72 7.97 -9.90
C GLU A 203 -19.20 9.41 -9.73
N ASN A 204 -19.39 10.11 -10.86
CA ASN A 204 -19.69 11.53 -10.91
C ASN A 204 -20.69 11.85 -12.02
N ARG A 205 -21.88 12.31 -11.69
CA ARG A 205 -22.93 12.68 -12.66
C ARG A 205 -22.51 13.84 -13.56
N ASN A 206 -21.61 14.72 -13.11
CA ASN A 206 -21.16 15.87 -13.86
C ASN A 206 -20.30 15.52 -15.10
N VAL A 207 -19.84 14.26 -15.22
CA VAL A 207 -19.14 13.78 -16.41
C VAL A 207 -20.09 13.17 -17.45
N ALA A 208 -21.37 13.01 -17.12
CA ALA A 208 -22.38 12.48 -18.03
C ALA A 208 -22.50 13.32 -19.30
N GLY A 209 -22.51 12.67 -20.45
CA GLY A 209 -22.62 13.33 -21.76
C GLY A 209 -21.38 14.09 -22.20
N LYS A 210 -20.27 14.00 -21.45
CA LYS A 210 -18.95 14.47 -21.85
C LYS A 210 -18.13 13.32 -22.42
N GLU A 211 -16.83 13.46 -22.50
CA GLU A 211 -15.94 12.48 -23.15
C GLU A 211 -15.78 11.15 -22.39
N LYS A 212 -16.37 11.01 -21.19
CA LYS A 212 -16.18 9.87 -20.29
C LYS A 212 -17.49 9.16 -19.97
N ASN A 213 -17.40 7.85 -19.77
CA ASN A 213 -18.47 7.05 -19.18
C ASN A 213 -18.48 7.22 -17.66
N MET A 214 -19.64 6.93 -17.06
CA MET A 214 -19.80 6.84 -15.60
C MET A 214 -19.79 5.38 -15.15
N LEU A 215 -19.45 5.17 -13.87
CA LEU A 215 -19.69 3.88 -13.20
C LEU A 215 -21.21 3.67 -13.01
N ALA A 216 -21.64 2.42 -13.10
CA ALA A 216 -23.04 2.06 -12.85
C ALA A 216 -23.50 2.41 -11.42
N SER A 217 -22.57 2.36 -10.46
CA SER A 217 -22.81 2.71 -9.04
C SER A 217 -23.36 4.13 -8.85
N VAL A 218 -23.15 5.04 -9.81
CA VAL A 218 -23.76 6.39 -9.79
C VAL A 218 -25.29 6.33 -9.70
N MET A 219 -25.90 5.26 -10.19
CA MET A 219 -27.36 5.09 -10.16
C MET A 219 -27.87 4.74 -8.76
N ASP A 220 -27.00 4.19 -7.92
CA ASP A 220 -27.33 3.69 -6.58
C ASP A 220 -27.13 4.75 -5.49
N ILE A 221 -26.53 5.90 -5.84
CA ILE A 221 -26.26 7.00 -4.90
C ILE A 221 -27.08 8.25 -5.26
N PRO A 222 -27.55 9.01 -4.25
CA PRO A 222 -28.35 10.23 -4.50
C PRO A 222 -27.51 11.41 -4.95
N LEU A 223 -26.17 11.33 -4.95
CA LEU A 223 -25.26 12.44 -5.19
C LEU A 223 -25.55 13.21 -6.47
N GLN A 224 -25.79 14.51 -6.35
CA GLN A 224 -25.98 15.46 -7.45
C GLN A 224 -24.81 16.46 -7.57
N ASP A 225 -24.04 16.64 -6.50
CA ASP A 225 -22.89 17.52 -6.49
C ASP A 225 -21.68 16.94 -7.25
N ALA A 226 -20.70 17.80 -7.51
CA ALA A 226 -19.41 17.37 -8.03
C ALA A 226 -18.71 16.44 -7.01
N ALA A 227 -17.87 15.51 -7.54
CA ALA A 227 -17.03 14.68 -6.67
C ALA A 227 -16.17 15.57 -5.77
N GLN A 228 -16.04 15.18 -4.50
CA GLN A 228 -15.22 15.89 -3.51
C GLN A 228 -14.29 14.92 -2.81
N ALA A 229 -13.01 15.30 -2.72
CA ALA A 229 -12.02 14.47 -2.05
C ALA A 229 -12.38 14.29 -0.57
N SER A 230 -12.58 13.05 -0.17
CA SER A 230 -13.03 12.69 1.17
C SER A 230 -12.79 11.23 1.48
N SER A 231 -13.06 10.79 2.70
CA SER A 231 -12.97 9.38 3.11
C SER A 231 -13.93 8.47 2.35
N TYR A 232 -14.92 8.98 1.63
CA TYR A 232 -15.85 8.21 0.81
C TYR A 232 -15.17 7.37 -0.28
N TYR A 233 -14.03 7.84 -0.80
CA TYR A 233 -13.27 7.16 -1.82
C TYR A 233 -12.04 6.40 -1.26
N LEU A 234 -11.90 6.36 0.07
CA LEU A 234 -10.88 5.57 0.73
C LEU A 234 -11.40 4.14 0.92
N GLU A 235 -10.62 3.17 0.50
CA GLU A 235 -11.00 1.76 0.49
C GLU A 235 -9.93 0.94 1.20
N ASP A 236 -10.34 -0.15 1.86
CA ASP A 236 -9.39 -1.13 2.41
C ASP A 236 -8.59 -1.76 1.27
N GLY A 237 -7.28 -1.55 1.30
CA GLY A 237 -6.33 -2.09 0.34
C GLY A 237 -5.78 -3.47 0.71
N SER A 238 -6.30 -4.09 1.77
CA SER A 238 -5.86 -5.40 2.23
C SER A 238 -6.20 -6.48 1.23
N PHE A 239 -5.28 -7.42 1.03
CA PHE A 239 -5.53 -8.56 0.18
C PHE A 239 -4.69 -9.79 0.53
N VAL A 240 -5.18 -10.97 0.14
CA VAL A 240 -4.42 -12.22 0.04
C VAL A 240 -4.48 -12.72 -1.40
N LYS A 241 -3.34 -13.00 -1.98
CA LYS A 241 -3.20 -13.34 -3.40
C LYS A 241 -2.41 -14.62 -3.60
N LEU A 242 -2.87 -15.50 -4.49
CA LEU A 242 -2.06 -16.57 -5.04
C LEU A 242 -1.19 -15.99 -6.17
N ASP A 243 0.06 -15.63 -5.82
CA ASP A 243 0.99 -14.98 -6.74
C ASP A 243 1.43 -15.91 -7.86
N ASN A 244 1.76 -17.14 -7.52
CA ASN A 244 2.13 -18.15 -8.50
C ASN A 244 1.82 -19.57 -8.00
N ILE A 245 1.64 -20.48 -8.97
CA ILE A 245 1.64 -21.92 -8.77
C ILE A 245 2.34 -22.58 -9.96
N THR A 246 3.22 -23.52 -9.71
CA THR A 246 3.96 -24.24 -10.74
C THR A 246 3.89 -25.73 -10.47
N LEU A 247 3.47 -26.49 -11.48
CA LEU A 247 3.53 -27.95 -11.50
C LEU A 247 4.59 -28.35 -12.50
N GLY A 248 5.60 -29.10 -12.06
CA GLY A 248 6.70 -29.61 -12.86
C GLY A 248 6.74 -31.15 -12.92
N TYR A 249 7.25 -31.64 -14.02
CA TYR A 249 7.52 -33.08 -14.23
C TYR A 249 8.91 -33.26 -14.84
N ASN A 250 9.78 -33.96 -14.14
CA ASN A 250 11.11 -34.33 -14.62
C ASN A 250 11.03 -35.66 -15.39
N VAL A 251 11.09 -35.56 -16.70
CA VAL A 251 10.98 -36.75 -17.58
C VAL A 251 12.22 -37.64 -17.43
N PRO A 252 12.07 -38.93 -17.14
CA PRO A 252 13.20 -39.85 -16.99
C PRO A 252 13.86 -40.15 -18.33
N VAL A 253 14.73 -39.26 -18.80
CA VAL A 253 15.38 -39.30 -20.13
C VAL A 253 16.63 -40.20 -20.21
N LYS A 254 17.00 -40.89 -19.13
CA LYS A 254 18.22 -41.75 -19.09
C LYS A 254 18.32 -42.77 -20.23
N LYS A 255 17.22 -43.11 -20.89
CA LYS A 255 17.16 -44.04 -22.02
C LYS A 255 17.34 -43.39 -23.40
N LEU A 256 17.37 -42.03 -23.47
CA LEU A 256 17.35 -41.30 -24.73
C LEU A 256 18.74 -40.97 -25.28
N GLY A 257 19.81 -41.22 -24.53
CA GLY A 257 21.20 -41.10 -24.95
C GLY A 257 21.72 -39.71 -25.35
N PHE A 258 20.86 -38.86 -25.91
CA PHE A 258 21.21 -37.54 -26.40
C PHE A 258 20.72 -36.40 -25.45
N MET A 259 19.92 -36.72 -24.42
CA MET A 259 19.44 -35.80 -23.41
C MET A 259 19.89 -36.19 -22.00
N GLN A 260 20.33 -35.21 -21.22
CA GLN A 260 20.70 -35.44 -19.82
C GLN A 260 19.54 -35.15 -18.88
N ASN A 261 18.76 -34.07 -19.16
CA ASN A 261 17.61 -33.63 -18.38
C ASN A 261 16.53 -33.10 -19.31
N LEU A 262 15.28 -33.40 -18.98
CA LEU A 262 14.09 -32.76 -19.56
C LEU A 262 13.09 -32.52 -18.44
N ARG A 263 12.73 -31.28 -18.21
CA ARG A 263 11.66 -30.88 -17.29
C ARG A 263 10.58 -30.17 -18.06
N LEU A 264 9.36 -30.64 -17.93
CA LEU A 264 8.16 -29.99 -18.40
C LEU A 264 7.49 -29.30 -17.21
N TYR A 265 6.95 -28.10 -17.40
CA TYR A 265 6.22 -27.44 -16.32
C TYR A 265 5.10 -26.56 -16.85
N LEU A 266 4.09 -26.38 -16.00
CA LEU A 266 2.99 -25.44 -16.19
C LEU A 266 3.00 -24.45 -15.03
N THR A 267 2.93 -23.17 -15.35
CA THR A 267 2.91 -22.09 -14.35
C THR A 267 1.66 -21.23 -14.56
N GLY A 268 0.95 -20.98 -13.47
CA GLY A 268 -0.08 -19.95 -13.37
C GLY A 268 0.37 -18.80 -12.48
N GLN A 269 0.08 -17.57 -12.88
CA GLN A 269 0.39 -16.38 -12.11
C GLN A 269 -0.87 -15.54 -11.88
N ASN A 270 -0.95 -14.89 -10.73
CA ASN A 270 -2.05 -13.98 -10.37
C ASN A 270 -3.45 -14.62 -10.55
N LEU A 271 -3.60 -15.89 -10.14
CA LEU A 271 -4.80 -16.67 -10.44
C LEU A 271 -6.04 -16.18 -9.71
N PHE A 272 -5.88 -15.74 -8.46
CA PHE A 272 -6.95 -15.10 -7.71
C PHE A 272 -6.42 -14.17 -6.63
N THR A 273 -7.27 -13.22 -6.23
CA THR A 273 -7.04 -12.31 -5.11
C THR A 273 -8.30 -12.30 -4.26
N ILE A 274 -8.14 -12.36 -2.94
CA ILE A 274 -9.18 -12.15 -1.95
C ILE A 274 -8.93 -10.75 -1.38
N THR A 275 -9.93 -9.88 -1.49
CA THR A 275 -9.94 -8.51 -0.92
C THR A 275 -11.07 -8.42 0.09
N GLY A 276 -11.01 -7.41 0.98
CA GLY A 276 -12.10 -7.04 1.86
C GLY A 276 -13.31 -6.48 1.11
#